data_2a2976dde0d04c2c59e3f702d88072b8
#
_entry.id   2a2976dde0d04c2c59e3f702d88072b8
#
_cell.length_a   1.000
_cell.length_b   1.000
_cell.length_c   1.000
_cell.angle_alpha   90.00
_cell.angle_beta   90.00
_cell.angle_gamma   90.00
#
_symmetry.space_group_name_H-M   'P 1'
#
loop_
_entity.id
_entity.type
_entity.pdbx_description
1 polymer ?
#
loop_
_entity_poly.entity_id
_entity_poly.type
_entity_poly.pdbx_seq_one_letter_code
_entity_poly.pdbx_strand_id
1 'polypeptide(L)'
;MKSEIDAGGRGFTNARHCRLAALLLVAVFTQACGQHAATQDPPKAKAAAPSQLPNDTARFLAGLKGRPDGPYSKLEETAPWQKYAKDFDGIWAGIENGQFKKVDEFQQRELAGTKTNSSFVFYPLSGPDVLYANRFFPNAKGFVFAGLEPVGNLRPPSSYTPETMDRETRHWRLGVSSIIERSFFVTSEMDHQFRGEVFDGLLPMILLLLSRSGHTIVDVQYHKLTDDGKLEPEDPGTPPKKHQSVEVQFRRGEDPTVRTVYYFSRDLAAGFEKNPAFARFLTSLGTPDTLVKSGSFLLHWQMCNALRKYILENSNMVLQDDTGVPYAYFTKGGWDIRLFG
;
A
#
# COMPACT_ATOMS: atom_id res chain seq x y z
N MET A 1 -58.33 -29.18 12.25
CA MET A 1 -58.04 -30.55 11.80
C MET A 1 -56.54 -30.69 12.06
N LYS A 2 -56.11 -31.16 13.27
CA LYS A 2 -55.98 -32.55 13.73
C LYS A 2 -55.27 -33.37 12.65
N SER A 3 -54.10 -33.95 12.86
CA SER A 3 -53.61 -34.87 13.90
C SER A 3 -52.06 -34.89 13.82
N GLU A 4 -51.28 -34.77 14.87
CA GLU A 4 -50.98 -35.78 15.90
C GLU A 4 -50.57 -37.15 15.33
N ILE A 5 -49.43 -37.62 15.81
CA ILE A 5 -49.07 -38.75 16.70
C ILE A 5 -47.90 -39.47 16.02
N ASP A 6 -46.89 -40.10 16.59
CA ASP A 6 -46.40 -40.41 17.95
C ASP A 6 -44.96 -41.01 17.79
N ALA A 7 -44.08 -40.79 18.61
CA ALA A 7 -43.53 -41.47 19.78
C ALA A 7 -42.93 -42.89 19.59
N GLY A 8 -41.80 -43.11 20.18
CA GLY A 8 -41.23 -44.34 20.74
C GLY A 8 -39.81 -44.64 20.25
N GLY A 9 -38.81 -44.91 21.02
CA GLY A 9 -38.68 -45.11 22.47
C GLY A 9 -37.54 -46.09 22.72
N ARG A 10 -36.79 -45.83 23.79
CA ARG A 10 -35.96 -46.80 24.59
C ARG A 10 -34.77 -47.45 23.87
N GLY A 11 -33.57 -47.58 24.41
CA GLY A 11 -33.09 -47.53 25.78
C GLY A 11 -32.01 -48.60 25.98
N PHE A 12 -31.23 -48.46 27.02
CA PHE A 12 -30.37 -49.45 27.67
C PHE A 12 -28.87 -49.44 27.35
N THR A 13 -28.18 -48.73 28.26
CA THR A 13 -27.06 -49.15 29.13
C THR A 13 -26.43 -50.53 28.89
N ASN A 14 -25.10 -50.55 28.88
CA ASN A 14 -24.36 -51.36 29.85
C ASN A 14 -22.87 -50.99 29.85
N ALA A 15 -22.40 -50.66 31.03
CA ALA A 15 -21.01 -50.61 31.43
C ALA A 15 -20.54 -52.03 31.75
N ARG A 16 -19.33 -52.39 31.41
CA ARG A 16 -18.53 -53.39 32.19
C ARG A 16 -17.04 -53.13 32.06
N HIS A 17 -16.48 -53.02 33.24
CA HIS A 17 -15.07 -53.03 33.59
C HIS A 17 -14.37 -54.30 33.12
N CYS A 18 -13.09 -54.21 32.74
CA CYS A 18 -12.13 -55.25 33.03
C CYS A 18 -10.71 -54.72 33.16
N ARG A 19 -10.05 -55.28 34.15
CA ARG A 19 -8.85 -54.89 34.83
C ARG A 19 -7.55 -55.31 34.14
N LEU A 20 -6.51 -54.52 34.42
CA LEU A 20 -5.08 -54.86 34.58
C LEU A 20 -4.54 -56.22 34.07
N ALA A 21 -3.47 -56.13 33.28
CA ALA A 21 -2.29 -56.99 33.44
C ALA A 21 -1.05 -56.22 33.04
N ALA A 22 -0.15 -55.97 33.94
CA ALA A 22 1.18 -55.44 33.75
C ALA A 22 2.10 -56.60 33.32
N LEU A 23 2.88 -56.45 32.27
CA LEU A 23 4.01 -57.32 31.93
C LEU A 23 5.25 -56.46 31.70
N LEU A 24 6.16 -56.58 32.67
CA LEU A 24 7.52 -56.04 32.60
C LEU A 24 8.30 -56.89 31.56
N LEU A 25 8.79 -56.24 30.53
CA LEU A 25 9.83 -56.79 29.63
C LEU A 25 11.06 -55.90 29.75
N VAL A 26 12.08 -56.44 30.43
CA VAL A 26 13.44 -55.90 30.49
C VAL A 26 14.08 -56.10 29.11
N ALA A 27 14.32 -55.07 28.35
CA ALA A 27 15.13 -55.14 27.15
C ALA A 27 16.50 -54.50 27.42
N VAL A 28 17.51 -55.33 27.29
CA VAL A 28 18.92 -54.97 27.37
C VAL A 28 19.26 -54.04 26.20
N PHE A 29 19.64 -52.81 26.47
CA PHE A 29 20.16 -51.88 25.48
C PHE A 29 21.66 -52.14 25.27
N THR A 30 21.99 -52.71 24.13
CA THR A 30 23.36 -52.65 23.59
C THR A 30 23.57 -51.27 22.95
N GLN A 31 24.48 -50.50 23.54
CA GLN A 31 24.95 -49.22 22.97
C GLN A 31 25.75 -49.49 21.69
N ALA A 32 25.15 -49.23 20.53
CA ALA A 32 25.89 -49.03 19.29
C ALA A 32 26.15 -47.52 19.16
N CYS A 33 27.43 -47.12 19.29
CA CYS A 33 27.89 -45.79 18.93
C CYS A 33 27.68 -45.54 17.42
N GLY A 34 26.54 -44.93 17.06
CA GLY A 34 26.32 -44.35 15.74
C GLY A 34 26.78 -42.89 15.76
N GLN A 35 27.89 -42.61 15.10
CA GLN A 35 28.31 -41.25 14.83
C GLN A 35 27.24 -40.59 13.95
N HIS A 36 26.42 -39.70 14.55
CA HIS A 36 25.58 -38.80 13.79
C HIS A 36 26.50 -37.79 13.11
N ALA A 37 26.65 -37.95 11.78
CA ALA A 37 27.16 -36.89 10.95
C ALA A 37 26.19 -35.70 11.07
N ALA A 38 26.67 -34.62 11.66
CA ALA A 38 25.96 -33.36 11.69
C ALA A 38 25.77 -32.92 10.22
N THR A 39 24.53 -33.01 9.74
CA THR A 39 24.13 -32.35 8.51
C THR A 39 24.27 -30.86 8.76
N GLN A 40 25.34 -30.28 8.23
CA GLN A 40 25.49 -28.83 8.17
C GLN A 40 24.36 -28.29 7.28
N ASP A 41 23.47 -27.50 7.88
CA ASP A 41 22.53 -26.69 7.11
C ASP A 41 23.32 -25.91 6.04
N PRO A 42 22.80 -25.85 4.80
CA PRO A 42 23.44 -25.04 3.78
C PRO A 42 23.55 -23.60 4.28
N PRO A 43 24.69 -22.92 4.05
CA PRO A 43 24.86 -21.57 4.53
C PRO A 43 23.73 -20.71 4.00
N LYS A 44 22.94 -20.12 4.91
CA LYS A 44 21.93 -19.12 4.57
C LYS A 44 22.63 -18.08 3.72
N ALA A 45 22.25 -17.99 2.44
CA ALA A 45 22.76 -16.96 1.55
C ALA A 45 22.58 -15.62 2.26
N LYS A 46 23.70 -14.92 2.47
CA LYS A 46 23.71 -13.60 3.09
C LYS A 46 22.85 -12.73 2.19
N ALA A 47 21.68 -12.28 2.66
CA ALA A 47 20.82 -11.43 1.89
C ALA A 47 21.65 -10.27 1.35
N ALA A 48 21.66 -10.07 0.05
CA ALA A 48 22.35 -8.96 -0.57
C ALA A 48 21.87 -7.65 0.10
N ALA A 49 22.79 -6.73 0.36
CA ALA A 49 22.40 -5.42 0.89
C ALA A 49 21.37 -4.80 -0.07
N PRO A 50 20.29 -4.19 0.44
CA PRO A 50 19.26 -3.60 -0.41
C PRO A 50 19.89 -2.67 -1.44
N SER A 51 19.45 -2.77 -2.69
CA SER A 51 19.93 -1.89 -3.75
C SER A 51 19.60 -0.45 -3.38
N GLN A 52 20.56 0.45 -3.49
CA GLN A 52 20.31 1.88 -3.26
C GLN A 52 19.64 2.57 -4.47
N LEU A 53 19.56 1.88 -5.59
CA LEU A 53 19.02 2.43 -6.83
C LEU A 53 17.59 2.98 -6.71
N PRO A 54 16.63 2.33 -6.03
CA PRO A 54 15.30 2.89 -5.87
C PRO A 54 15.30 4.23 -5.13
N ASN A 55 16.13 4.38 -4.10
CA ASN A 55 16.24 5.64 -3.37
C ASN A 55 16.94 6.74 -4.20
N ASP A 56 18.01 6.40 -4.91
CA ASP A 56 18.68 7.34 -5.81
C ASP A 56 17.71 7.83 -6.90
N THR A 57 16.95 6.92 -7.49
CA THR A 57 15.90 7.25 -8.48
C THR A 57 14.84 8.17 -7.87
N ALA A 58 14.33 7.82 -6.68
CA ALA A 58 13.31 8.61 -5.99
C ALA A 58 13.78 10.04 -5.71
N ARG A 59 15.01 10.21 -5.25
CA ARG A 59 15.62 11.53 -5.00
C ARG A 59 15.81 12.33 -6.28
N PHE A 60 16.34 11.67 -7.32
CA PHE A 60 16.52 12.29 -8.63
C PHE A 60 15.20 12.82 -9.20
N LEU A 61 14.15 11.98 -9.18
CA LEU A 61 12.79 12.34 -9.60
C LEU A 61 12.20 13.48 -8.76
N ALA A 62 12.53 13.53 -7.49
CA ALA A 62 12.09 14.56 -6.56
C ALA A 62 12.87 15.88 -6.71
N GLY A 63 13.84 15.99 -7.60
CA GLY A 63 14.71 17.14 -7.69
C GLY A 63 15.60 17.34 -6.46
N LEU A 64 15.88 16.25 -5.74
CA LEU A 64 16.78 16.23 -4.57
C LEU A 64 18.10 15.60 -4.97
N LYS A 65 19.20 16.25 -4.65
CA LYS A 65 20.53 15.70 -4.95
C LYS A 65 20.70 14.32 -4.33
N GLY A 66 21.16 13.39 -5.14
CA GLY A 66 21.52 12.03 -4.74
C GLY A 66 22.91 11.95 -4.10
N ARG A 67 23.46 10.74 -4.12
CA ARG A 67 24.84 10.50 -3.66
C ARG A 67 25.84 11.06 -4.69
N PRO A 68 27.00 11.57 -4.26
CA PRO A 68 28.01 12.10 -5.18
C PRO A 68 28.49 11.09 -6.24
N ASP A 69 28.54 9.81 -5.89
CA ASP A 69 28.91 8.68 -6.75
C ASP A 69 27.68 7.91 -7.28
N GLY A 70 26.50 8.48 -7.14
CA GLY A 70 25.23 7.87 -7.55
C GLY A 70 25.05 7.85 -9.08
N PRO A 71 24.11 7.04 -9.54
CA PRO A 71 23.89 6.82 -10.99
C PRO A 71 23.40 8.07 -11.74
N TYR A 72 22.91 9.08 -11.01
CA TYR A 72 22.36 10.32 -11.57
C TYR A 72 23.27 11.53 -11.38
N SER A 73 24.42 11.42 -10.72
CA SER A 73 25.28 12.55 -10.35
C SER A 73 25.64 13.46 -11.52
N LYS A 74 25.96 12.90 -12.69
CA LYS A 74 26.26 13.67 -13.92
C LYS A 74 25.03 14.41 -14.46
N LEU A 75 23.87 13.82 -14.37
CA LEU A 75 22.61 14.45 -14.81
C LEU A 75 22.19 15.58 -13.87
N GLU A 76 22.46 15.46 -12.59
CA GLU A 76 22.18 16.49 -11.58
C GLU A 76 23.01 17.76 -11.75
N GLU A 77 24.13 17.69 -12.49
CA GLU A 77 24.97 18.83 -12.84
C GLU A 77 24.46 19.57 -14.11
N THR A 78 23.49 19.00 -14.83
CA THR A 78 22.97 19.60 -16.05
C THR A 78 22.00 20.75 -15.77
N ALA A 79 22.02 21.77 -16.62
CA ALA A 79 21.12 22.92 -16.50
C ALA A 79 19.63 22.54 -16.53
N PRO A 80 19.15 21.59 -17.36
CA PRO A 80 17.75 21.15 -17.32
C PRO A 80 17.35 20.58 -15.96
N TRP A 81 18.17 19.71 -15.37
CA TRP A 81 17.83 19.12 -14.07
C TRP A 81 17.90 20.16 -12.93
N GLN A 82 18.90 21.02 -12.92
CA GLN A 82 19.00 22.10 -11.91
C GLN A 82 17.80 23.05 -11.96
N LYS A 83 17.35 23.39 -13.18
CA LYS A 83 16.14 24.17 -13.36
C LYS A 83 14.91 23.45 -12.82
N TYR A 84 14.76 22.15 -13.14
CA TYR A 84 13.70 21.33 -12.63
C TYR A 84 13.68 21.29 -11.09
N ALA A 85 14.82 21.00 -10.48
CA ALA A 85 14.95 20.93 -9.02
C ALA A 85 14.52 22.23 -8.34
N LYS A 86 15.00 23.37 -8.86
CA LYS A 86 14.64 24.72 -8.36
C LYS A 86 13.16 25.03 -8.51
N ASP A 87 12.58 24.72 -9.66
CA ASP A 87 11.13 24.94 -9.90
C ASP A 87 10.32 24.07 -8.94
N PHE A 88 10.76 22.85 -8.70
CA PHE A 88 10.09 21.91 -7.80
C PHE A 88 10.17 22.34 -6.33
N ASP A 89 11.31 22.92 -5.89
CA ASP A 89 11.45 23.50 -4.55
C ASP A 89 10.42 24.61 -4.31
N GLY A 90 10.19 25.48 -5.30
CA GLY A 90 9.18 26.52 -5.21
C GLY A 90 7.75 25.96 -5.11
N ILE A 91 7.43 24.96 -5.90
CA ILE A 91 6.16 24.24 -5.87
C ILE A 91 5.95 23.60 -4.49
N TRP A 92 6.96 22.88 -3.99
CA TRP A 92 6.88 22.19 -2.71
C TRP A 92 6.69 23.13 -1.53
N ALA A 93 7.43 24.23 -1.50
CA ALA A 93 7.26 25.27 -0.49
C ALA A 93 5.83 25.86 -0.46
N GLY A 94 5.20 26.00 -1.64
CA GLY A 94 3.80 26.41 -1.75
C GLY A 94 2.84 25.42 -1.09
N ILE A 95 3.04 24.12 -1.31
CA ILE A 95 2.23 23.05 -0.69
C ILE A 95 2.42 23.06 0.84
N GLU A 96 3.66 23.11 1.31
CA GLU A 96 3.99 23.08 2.75
C GLU A 96 3.39 24.25 3.51
N ASN A 97 3.55 25.45 2.98
CA ASN A 97 3.05 26.67 3.64
C ASN A 97 1.53 26.86 3.50
N GLY A 98 0.90 26.16 2.56
CA GLY A 98 -0.54 26.25 2.29
C GLY A 98 -1.30 25.06 2.86
N GLN A 99 -1.47 24.06 2.03
CA GLN A 99 -2.37 22.93 2.30
C GLN A 99 -1.86 22.03 3.43
N PHE A 100 -0.58 21.75 3.47
CA PHE A 100 -0.04 20.85 4.49
C PHE A 100 -0.16 21.41 5.90
N LYS A 101 -0.01 22.72 6.06
CA LYS A 101 -0.23 23.35 7.34
C LYS A 101 -1.67 23.12 7.84
N LYS A 102 -2.66 23.25 6.97
CA LYS A 102 -4.07 22.99 7.31
C LYS A 102 -4.31 21.52 7.66
N VAL A 103 -3.70 20.60 6.92
CA VAL A 103 -3.81 19.15 7.18
C VAL A 103 -3.17 18.81 8.52
N ASP A 104 -2.00 19.35 8.83
CA ASP A 104 -1.30 19.10 10.09
C ASP A 104 -2.10 19.67 11.29
N GLU A 105 -2.67 20.85 11.15
CA GLU A 105 -3.56 21.43 12.16
C GLU A 105 -4.81 20.58 12.39
N PHE A 106 -5.43 20.10 11.32
CA PHE A 106 -6.57 19.18 11.41
C PHE A 106 -6.15 17.85 12.08
N GLN A 107 -5.04 17.26 11.66
CA GLN A 107 -4.55 16.01 12.22
C GLN A 107 -4.31 16.13 13.72
N GLN A 108 -3.67 17.22 14.18
CA GLN A 108 -3.41 17.47 15.58
C GLN A 108 -4.69 17.70 16.40
N ARG A 109 -5.67 18.39 15.85
CA ARG A 109 -6.91 18.71 16.55
C ARG A 109 -7.90 17.54 16.57
N GLU A 110 -8.08 16.86 15.44
CA GLU A 110 -9.17 15.90 15.25
C GLU A 110 -8.70 14.43 15.34
N LEU A 111 -7.43 14.14 15.01
CA LEU A 111 -6.96 12.78 14.92
C LEU A 111 -5.96 12.38 16.01
N ALA A 112 -5.30 13.31 16.68
CA ALA A 112 -4.28 12.99 17.68
C ALA A 112 -4.82 12.20 18.88
N GLY A 113 -6.10 12.38 19.24
CA GLY A 113 -6.77 11.65 20.31
C GLY A 113 -7.47 10.36 19.86
N THR A 114 -7.52 10.08 18.57
CA THR A 114 -8.16 8.88 18.05
C THR A 114 -7.23 7.68 18.21
N LYS A 115 -7.81 6.55 18.61
CA LYS A 115 -7.09 5.28 18.58
C LYS A 115 -6.94 4.82 17.13
N THR A 116 -6.05 5.49 16.39
CA THR A 116 -5.57 4.96 15.12
C THR A 116 -4.72 3.73 15.43
N ASN A 117 -5.38 2.61 15.62
CA ASN A 117 -4.73 1.34 15.96
C ASN A 117 -4.30 0.58 14.71
N SER A 118 -4.42 1.21 13.57
CA SER A 118 -4.25 0.52 12.31
C SER A 118 -2.79 0.23 12.05
N SER A 119 -2.51 -1.02 11.84
CA SER A 119 -1.27 -1.44 11.22
C SER A 119 -1.19 -0.90 9.79
N PHE A 120 -2.35 -0.62 9.15
CA PHE A 120 -2.39 -0.06 7.80
C PHE A 120 -3.63 0.83 7.57
N VAL A 121 -3.52 1.68 6.55
CA VAL A 121 -4.59 2.55 6.04
C VAL A 121 -5.03 2.04 4.67
N PHE A 122 -6.32 1.82 4.48
CA PHE A 122 -6.90 1.55 3.17
C PHE A 122 -7.36 2.86 2.54
N TYR A 123 -6.84 3.17 1.35
CA TYR A 123 -7.19 4.37 0.60
C TYR A 123 -7.65 3.99 -0.81
N PRO A 124 -8.94 3.63 -0.97
CA PRO A 124 -9.52 3.38 -2.29
C PRO A 124 -9.59 4.67 -3.12
N LEU A 125 -9.51 4.55 -4.44
CA LEU A 125 -9.61 5.66 -5.39
C LEU A 125 -8.52 6.72 -5.18
N SER A 126 -7.37 6.31 -4.67
CA SER A 126 -6.33 7.21 -4.15
C SER A 126 -5.43 7.85 -5.20
N GLY A 127 -5.29 7.21 -6.39
CA GLY A 127 -4.17 7.57 -7.27
C GLY A 127 -2.83 7.47 -6.51
N PRO A 128 -1.88 8.39 -6.71
CA PRO A 128 -0.59 8.39 -6.04
C PRO A 128 -0.56 9.17 -4.71
N ASP A 129 -1.72 9.46 -4.09
CA ASP A 129 -1.86 10.43 -2.98
C ASP A 129 -1.27 9.94 -1.64
N VAL A 130 -0.02 9.56 -1.67
CA VAL A 130 0.74 9.22 -0.45
C VAL A 130 0.94 10.42 0.46
N LEU A 131 0.87 11.64 -0.06
CA LEU A 131 1.10 12.87 0.69
C LEU A 131 0.11 13.06 1.82
N TYR A 132 -1.18 13.07 1.47
CA TYR A 132 -2.24 13.28 2.45
C TYR A 132 -2.40 12.07 3.35
N ALA A 133 -2.32 10.85 2.81
CA ALA A 133 -2.41 9.64 3.60
C ALA A 133 -1.36 9.61 4.71
N ASN A 134 -0.11 9.94 4.40
CA ASN A 134 0.98 9.93 5.36
C ASN A 134 0.89 11.07 6.40
N ARG A 135 0.28 12.20 6.04
CA ARG A 135 0.06 13.32 6.97
C ARG A 135 -1.11 13.09 7.91
N PHE A 136 -2.22 12.57 7.40
CA PHE A 136 -3.35 12.21 8.25
C PHE A 136 -3.02 11.03 9.20
N PHE A 137 -2.21 10.08 8.73
CA PHE A 137 -1.86 8.87 9.48
C PHE A 137 -0.33 8.72 9.64
N PRO A 138 0.33 9.64 10.35
CA PRO A 138 1.79 9.66 10.44
C PRO A 138 2.39 8.42 11.15
N ASN A 139 1.57 7.69 11.91
CA ASN A 139 1.99 6.50 12.66
C ASN A 139 1.60 5.18 11.97
N ALA A 140 0.93 5.21 10.83
CA ALA A 140 0.60 4.00 10.09
C ALA A 140 1.86 3.29 9.62
N LYS A 141 1.88 1.96 9.75
CA LYS A 141 2.99 1.11 9.28
C LYS A 141 2.86 0.74 7.81
N GLY A 142 1.66 0.81 7.27
CA GLY A 142 1.39 0.49 5.88
C GLY A 142 0.20 1.26 5.32
N PHE A 143 0.20 1.37 4.00
CA PHE A 143 -0.86 1.99 3.22
C PHE A 143 -1.20 1.07 2.05
N VAL A 144 -2.48 0.89 1.78
CA VAL A 144 -2.96 0.17 0.61
C VAL A 144 -3.77 1.13 -0.25
N PHE A 145 -3.21 1.47 -1.38
CA PHE A 145 -3.80 2.34 -2.39
C PHE A 145 -4.34 1.50 -3.55
N ALA A 146 -5.41 1.96 -4.14
CA ALA A 146 -5.94 1.34 -5.34
C ALA A 146 -6.65 2.36 -6.23
N GLY A 147 -6.45 2.23 -7.53
CA GLY A 147 -7.05 3.07 -8.56
C GLY A 147 -6.98 2.41 -9.93
N LEU A 148 -7.47 3.09 -10.96
CA LEU A 148 -7.47 2.59 -12.34
C LEU A 148 -6.16 2.83 -13.07
N GLU A 149 -5.36 3.75 -12.57
CA GLU A 149 -4.12 4.18 -13.20
C GLU A 149 -3.09 3.03 -13.21
N PRO A 150 -2.29 2.89 -14.27
CA PRO A 150 -1.27 1.85 -14.33
C PRO A 150 -0.21 2.07 -13.24
N VAL A 151 0.31 0.96 -12.71
CA VAL A 151 1.42 1.00 -11.76
C VAL A 151 2.62 1.75 -12.32
N GLY A 152 2.94 1.46 -13.57
CA GLY A 152 4.11 2.05 -14.22
C GLY A 152 5.41 1.34 -13.89
N ASN A 153 6.52 1.98 -14.25
CA ASN A 153 7.83 1.37 -14.23
C ASN A 153 8.93 2.35 -13.81
N LEU A 154 9.93 1.84 -13.12
CA LEU A 154 11.19 2.56 -12.93
C LEU A 154 12.10 2.29 -14.13
N ARG A 155 12.43 3.34 -14.83
CA ARG A 155 13.39 3.26 -15.94
C ARG A 155 14.82 3.16 -15.41
N PRO A 156 15.71 2.47 -16.13
CA PRO A 156 17.11 2.45 -15.75
C PRO A 156 17.74 3.86 -15.89
N PRO A 157 18.77 4.20 -15.09
CA PRO A 157 19.41 5.52 -15.16
C PRO A 157 19.83 5.95 -16.55
N SER A 158 20.22 5.00 -17.42
CA SER A 158 20.61 5.26 -18.80
C SER A 158 19.49 5.79 -19.71
N SER A 159 18.23 5.69 -19.28
CA SER A 159 17.09 6.23 -20.03
C SER A 159 16.91 7.73 -19.84
N TYR A 160 17.58 8.33 -18.86
CA TYR A 160 17.47 9.74 -18.57
C TYR A 160 18.58 10.50 -19.27
N THR A 161 18.23 11.42 -20.15
CA THR A 161 19.16 12.34 -20.81
C THR A 161 18.72 13.78 -20.54
N PRO A 162 19.60 14.80 -20.74
CA PRO A 162 19.20 16.19 -20.59
C PRO A 162 17.96 16.55 -21.44
N GLU A 163 17.83 15.98 -22.65
CA GLU A 163 16.74 16.24 -23.57
C GLU A 163 15.43 15.59 -23.08
N THR A 164 15.48 14.32 -22.60
CA THR A 164 14.30 13.67 -22.03
C THR A 164 13.86 14.38 -20.78
N MET A 165 14.79 14.84 -19.95
CA MET A 165 14.48 15.61 -18.73
C MET A 165 13.78 16.92 -19.04
N ASP A 166 14.26 17.73 -20.00
CA ASP A 166 13.62 19.01 -20.33
C ASP A 166 12.18 18.83 -20.87
N ARG A 167 11.96 17.80 -21.66
CA ARG A 167 10.65 17.50 -22.22
C ARG A 167 9.67 17.01 -21.16
N GLU A 168 10.09 16.02 -20.37
CA GLU A 168 9.19 15.28 -19.48
C GLU A 168 8.92 16.03 -18.17
N THR A 169 9.90 16.78 -17.65
CA THR A 169 9.70 17.56 -16.44
C THR A 169 8.65 18.66 -16.56
N ARG A 170 8.38 19.13 -17.80
CA ARG A 170 7.28 20.08 -18.02
C ARG A 170 5.92 19.46 -17.70
N HIS A 171 5.67 18.23 -18.14
CA HIS A 171 4.43 17.51 -17.88
C HIS A 171 4.27 17.21 -16.39
N TRP A 172 5.36 16.81 -15.73
CA TRP A 172 5.36 16.53 -14.30
C TRP A 172 5.07 17.75 -13.44
N ARG A 173 5.64 18.88 -13.80
CA ARG A 173 5.33 20.14 -13.09
C ARG A 173 3.85 20.48 -13.16
N LEU A 174 3.22 20.30 -14.31
CA LEU A 174 1.77 20.50 -14.46
C LEU A 174 0.98 19.54 -13.56
N GLY A 175 1.33 18.26 -13.54
CA GLY A 175 0.68 17.26 -12.69
C GLY A 175 0.81 17.59 -11.19
N VAL A 176 2.01 17.97 -10.75
CA VAL A 176 2.23 18.34 -9.34
C VAL A 176 1.63 19.68 -9.00
N SER A 177 1.64 20.66 -9.92
CA SER A 177 0.98 21.96 -9.70
C SER A 177 -0.53 21.80 -9.51
N SER A 178 -1.17 20.85 -10.18
CA SER A 178 -2.60 20.59 -10.00
C SER A 178 -2.96 20.14 -8.58
N ILE A 179 -2.04 19.44 -7.89
CA ILE A 179 -2.20 19.09 -6.47
C ILE A 179 -2.26 20.36 -5.61
N ILE A 180 -1.44 21.37 -5.93
CA ILE A 180 -1.38 22.61 -5.18
C ILE A 180 -2.68 23.37 -5.33
N GLU A 181 -3.18 23.45 -6.55
CA GLU A 181 -4.36 24.24 -6.87
C GLU A 181 -5.66 23.57 -6.41
N ARG A 182 -5.72 22.23 -6.51
CA ARG A 182 -6.97 21.47 -6.35
C ARG A 182 -6.98 20.54 -5.15
N SER A 183 -5.86 20.32 -4.48
CA SER A 183 -5.70 19.34 -3.40
C SER A 183 -5.87 17.87 -3.82
N PHE A 184 -6.06 17.55 -5.09
CA PHE A 184 -6.27 16.21 -5.60
C PHE A 184 -5.73 16.04 -7.02
N PHE A 185 -5.56 14.78 -7.41
CA PHE A 185 -5.20 14.40 -8.76
C PHE A 185 -6.46 14.21 -9.62
N VAL A 186 -6.43 14.66 -10.85
CA VAL A 186 -7.51 14.43 -11.82
C VAL A 186 -7.11 13.26 -12.72
N THR A 187 -7.81 12.12 -12.62
CA THR A 187 -7.48 10.87 -13.34
C THR A 187 -7.33 11.09 -14.86
N SER A 188 -8.23 11.88 -15.47
CA SER A 188 -8.15 12.15 -16.92
C SER A 188 -6.92 12.97 -17.30
N GLU A 189 -6.46 13.86 -16.44
CA GLU A 189 -5.24 14.63 -16.66
C GLU A 189 -3.99 13.76 -16.39
N MET A 190 -4.03 12.89 -15.37
CA MET A 190 -2.95 11.95 -15.07
C MET A 190 -2.67 11.00 -16.23
N ASP A 191 -3.70 10.51 -16.91
CA ASP A 191 -3.54 9.58 -18.03
C ASP A 191 -2.71 10.20 -19.18
N HIS A 192 -2.78 11.51 -19.37
CA HIS A 192 -1.96 12.23 -20.33
C HIS A 192 -0.60 12.63 -19.79
N GLN A 193 -0.51 12.96 -18.51
CA GLN A 193 0.70 13.48 -17.87
C GLN A 193 1.70 12.40 -17.51
N PHE A 194 1.23 11.16 -17.25
CA PHE A 194 2.06 10.04 -16.79
C PHE A 194 2.29 8.94 -17.83
N ARG A 195 2.12 9.25 -19.11
CA ARG A 195 2.48 8.37 -20.24
C ARG A 195 3.75 8.83 -20.94
N GLY A 196 4.73 9.27 -20.17
CA GLY A 196 6.03 9.67 -20.72
C GLY A 196 6.93 8.48 -21.04
N GLU A 197 7.98 8.73 -21.81
CA GLU A 197 9.01 7.71 -22.08
C GLU A 197 9.82 7.38 -20.82
N VAL A 198 9.93 8.32 -19.92
CA VAL A 198 10.77 8.22 -18.70
C VAL A 198 9.91 8.10 -17.46
N PHE A 199 8.79 8.78 -17.42
CA PHE A 199 7.83 8.79 -16.33
C PHE A 199 6.57 8.06 -16.77
N ASP A 200 6.51 6.77 -16.50
CA ASP A 200 5.41 5.91 -16.92
C ASP A 200 4.66 5.38 -15.68
N GLY A 201 3.38 5.72 -15.55
CA GLY A 201 2.50 5.30 -14.47
C GLY A 201 2.71 6.01 -13.13
N LEU A 202 2.13 5.46 -12.06
CA LEU A 202 2.08 6.09 -10.74
C LEU A 202 3.31 5.87 -9.86
N LEU A 203 4.05 4.79 -10.07
CA LEU A 203 5.20 4.46 -9.21
C LEU A 203 6.23 5.60 -9.13
N PRO A 204 6.68 6.22 -10.25
CA PRO A 204 7.60 7.35 -10.16
C PRO A 204 7.05 8.50 -9.31
N MET A 205 5.73 8.79 -9.38
CA MET A 205 5.09 9.82 -8.58
C MET A 205 5.08 9.48 -7.09
N ILE A 206 4.73 8.25 -6.74
CA ILE A 206 4.76 7.77 -5.35
C ILE A 206 6.17 7.95 -4.76
N LEU A 207 7.20 7.56 -5.51
CA LEU A 207 8.60 7.69 -5.05
C LEU A 207 9.02 9.14 -4.87
N LEU A 208 8.66 10.00 -5.82
CA LEU A 208 8.91 11.43 -5.75
C LEU A 208 8.27 12.04 -4.51
N LEU A 209 6.98 11.76 -4.29
CA LEU A 209 6.21 12.31 -3.17
C LEU A 209 6.74 11.81 -1.82
N LEU A 210 7.12 10.54 -1.70
CA LEU A 210 7.77 10.00 -0.52
C LEU A 210 9.10 10.70 -0.26
N SER A 211 9.96 10.84 -1.27
CA SER A 211 11.25 11.53 -1.13
C SER A 211 11.09 12.99 -0.70
N ARG A 212 10.18 13.73 -1.30
CA ARG A 212 9.89 15.13 -0.91
C ARG A 212 9.32 15.24 0.49
N SER A 213 8.63 14.22 0.97
CA SER A 213 8.16 14.15 2.36
C SER A 213 9.24 13.73 3.37
N GLY A 214 10.52 13.68 2.96
CA GLY A 214 11.65 13.34 3.83
C GLY A 214 11.80 11.84 4.12
N HIS A 215 11.29 10.98 3.24
CA HIS A 215 11.39 9.53 3.38
C HIS A 215 12.53 8.97 2.53
N THR A 216 13.12 7.89 3.02
CA THR A 216 14.15 7.12 2.31
C THR A 216 13.51 5.84 1.77
N ILE A 217 13.62 5.61 0.47
CA ILE A 217 13.13 4.38 -0.15
C ILE A 217 14.09 3.25 0.17
N VAL A 218 13.55 2.14 0.66
CA VAL A 218 14.31 0.95 1.04
C VAL A 218 14.29 -0.08 -0.08
N ASP A 219 13.10 -0.32 -0.66
CA ASP A 219 12.93 -1.31 -1.71
C ASP A 219 11.68 -1.03 -2.55
N VAL A 220 11.66 -1.59 -3.77
CA VAL A 220 10.52 -1.54 -4.68
C VAL A 220 10.37 -2.91 -5.33
N GLN A 221 9.20 -3.53 -5.14
CA GLN A 221 8.90 -4.86 -5.69
C GLN A 221 7.56 -4.87 -6.41
N TYR A 222 7.52 -5.52 -7.57
CA TYR A 222 6.26 -5.75 -8.30
C TYR A 222 5.67 -7.09 -7.92
N HIS A 223 4.35 -7.11 -7.77
CA HIS A 223 3.63 -8.29 -7.34
C HIS A 223 2.41 -8.57 -8.22
N LYS A 224 2.09 -9.83 -8.38
CA LYS A 224 0.76 -10.27 -8.79
C LYS A 224 -0.04 -10.68 -7.56
N LEU A 225 -1.32 -10.42 -7.59
CA LEU A 225 -2.25 -10.86 -6.57
C LEU A 225 -2.84 -12.20 -6.98
N THR A 226 -2.64 -13.22 -6.15
CA THR A 226 -3.19 -14.57 -6.37
C THR A 226 -4.66 -14.65 -5.99
N ASP A 227 -5.36 -15.66 -6.45
CA ASP A 227 -6.80 -15.83 -6.18
C ASP A 227 -7.10 -16.03 -4.69
N ASP A 228 -6.17 -16.54 -3.90
CA ASP A 228 -6.30 -16.66 -2.44
C ASP A 228 -5.94 -15.37 -1.67
N GLY A 229 -5.58 -14.30 -2.37
CA GLY A 229 -5.31 -12.99 -1.79
C GLY A 229 -3.89 -12.79 -1.28
N LYS A 230 -2.92 -13.58 -1.76
CA LYS A 230 -1.51 -13.39 -1.45
C LYS A 230 -0.80 -12.60 -2.54
N LEU A 231 0.29 -11.95 -2.16
CA LEU A 231 1.21 -11.32 -3.10
C LEU A 231 2.33 -12.29 -3.45
N GLU A 232 2.53 -12.49 -4.73
CA GLU A 232 3.69 -13.21 -5.28
C GLU A 232 4.52 -12.27 -6.14
N PRO A 233 5.85 -12.37 -6.12
CA PRO A 233 6.69 -11.60 -7.01
C PRO A 233 6.26 -11.78 -8.47
N GLU A 234 6.23 -10.72 -9.24
CA GLU A 234 6.04 -10.81 -10.69
C GLU A 234 7.30 -11.33 -11.38
N ASP A 235 7.10 -11.98 -12.53
CA ASP A 235 8.23 -12.39 -13.37
C ASP A 235 9.03 -11.17 -13.83
N PRO A 236 10.37 -11.21 -13.79
CA PRO A 236 11.21 -10.09 -14.24
C PRO A 236 10.96 -9.65 -15.69
N GLY A 237 10.38 -10.53 -16.50
CA GLY A 237 10.01 -10.25 -17.90
C GLY A 237 8.60 -9.64 -18.08
N THR A 238 7.85 -9.40 -17.00
CA THR A 238 6.50 -8.82 -17.12
C THR A 238 6.59 -7.43 -17.76
N PRO A 239 5.86 -7.18 -18.86
CA PRO A 239 5.84 -5.86 -19.49
C PRO A 239 5.32 -4.80 -18.52
N PRO A 240 5.93 -3.59 -18.45
CA PRO A 240 5.57 -2.55 -17.49
C PRO A 240 4.08 -2.21 -17.43
N LYS A 241 3.40 -2.21 -18.58
CA LYS A 241 1.94 -1.94 -18.66
C LYS A 241 1.06 -3.04 -18.10
N LYS A 242 1.64 -4.19 -17.70
CA LYS A 242 0.92 -5.34 -17.15
C LYS A 242 1.13 -5.51 -15.66
N HIS A 243 1.95 -4.67 -15.03
CA HIS A 243 2.09 -4.70 -13.57
C HIS A 243 0.75 -4.45 -12.88
N GLN A 244 0.36 -5.38 -12.02
CA GLN A 244 -0.91 -5.31 -11.28
C GLN A 244 -0.77 -4.53 -9.98
N SER A 245 0.37 -4.67 -9.32
CA SER A 245 0.65 -3.98 -8.08
C SER A 245 2.14 -3.76 -7.86
N VAL A 246 2.43 -2.82 -6.98
CA VAL A 246 3.79 -2.54 -6.51
C VAL A 246 3.78 -2.34 -5.00
N GLU A 247 4.81 -2.85 -4.37
CA GLU A 247 5.17 -2.61 -2.98
C GLU A 247 6.37 -1.66 -2.93
N VAL A 248 6.24 -0.58 -2.18
CA VAL A 248 7.31 0.37 -1.91
C VAL A 248 7.58 0.37 -0.42
N GLN A 249 8.75 -0.09 -0.02
CA GLN A 249 9.22 -0.01 1.35
C GLN A 249 10.00 1.29 1.57
N PHE A 250 9.74 1.95 2.69
CA PHE A 250 10.37 3.23 2.99
C PHE A 250 10.57 3.43 4.50
N ARG A 251 11.44 4.37 4.86
CA ARG A 251 11.68 4.83 6.23
C ARG A 251 11.44 6.33 6.34
N ARG A 252 11.04 6.78 7.52
CA ARG A 252 10.81 8.19 7.80
C ARG A 252 11.99 8.79 8.54
N GLY A 253 12.75 9.67 7.88
CA GLY A 253 13.92 10.30 8.49
C GLY A 253 14.87 9.25 9.08
N GLU A 254 15.23 9.42 10.35
CA GLU A 254 16.12 8.52 11.10
C GLU A 254 15.37 7.33 11.76
N ASP A 255 14.04 7.26 11.64
CA ASP A 255 13.26 6.15 12.20
C ASP A 255 13.64 4.84 11.48
N PRO A 256 14.17 3.82 12.19
CA PRO A 256 14.55 2.56 11.56
C PRO A 256 13.34 1.72 11.11
N THR A 257 12.13 2.09 11.50
CA THR A 257 10.91 1.34 11.18
C THR A 257 10.66 1.38 9.68
N VAL A 258 10.64 0.20 9.06
CA VAL A 258 10.22 0.05 7.66
C VAL A 258 8.71 0.15 7.59
N ARG A 259 8.22 0.98 6.69
CA ARG A 259 6.82 1.18 6.35
C ARG A 259 6.60 0.80 4.91
N THR A 260 5.36 0.49 4.55
CA THR A 260 5.04 -0.03 3.22
C THR A 260 3.89 0.73 2.57
N VAL A 261 4.05 1.08 1.31
CA VAL A 261 2.96 1.47 0.43
C VAL A 261 2.73 0.33 -0.57
N TYR A 262 1.52 -0.19 -0.62
CA TYR A 262 1.02 -1.03 -1.70
C TYR A 262 0.17 -0.18 -2.63
N TYR A 263 0.43 -0.22 -3.91
CA TYR A 263 -0.46 0.34 -4.92
C TYR A 263 -0.96 -0.77 -5.85
N PHE A 264 -2.27 -0.81 -6.07
CA PHE A 264 -2.93 -1.75 -6.98
C PHE A 264 -3.62 -1.01 -8.12
N SER A 265 -3.26 -1.33 -9.36
CA SER A 265 -3.99 -0.91 -10.56
C SER A 265 -5.22 -1.79 -10.72
N ARG A 266 -6.40 -1.30 -10.30
CA ARG A 266 -7.59 -2.14 -10.20
C ARG A 266 -8.90 -1.34 -10.27
N ASP A 267 -9.88 -1.90 -10.97
CA ASP A 267 -11.26 -1.43 -10.89
C ASP A 267 -11.87 -1.77 -9.52
N LEU A 268 -12.19 -0.75 -8.76
CA LEU A 268 -12.83 -0.83 -7.44
C LEU A 268 -14.35 -0.73 -7.48
N ALA A 269 -14.94 -0.48 -8.65
CA ALA A 269 -16.38 -0.47 -8.84
C ALA A 269 -16.91 -1.91 -9.05
N ALA A 270 -17.33 -2.23 -10.24
CA ALA A 270 -17.79 -3.58 -10.56
C ALA A 270 -16.72 -4.67 -10.41
N GLY A 271 -15.45 -4.30 -10.53
CA GLY A 271 -14.30 -5.20 -10.35
C GLY A 271 -14.08 -5.66 -8.92
N PHE A 272 -14.46 -4.88 -7.92
CA PHE A 272 -14.26 -5.24 -6.51
C PHE A 272 -15.09 -6.49 -6.12
N GLU A 273 -16.35 -6.55 -6.53
CA GLU A 273 -17.20 -7.70 -6.28
C GLU A 273 -16.77 -8.94 -7.06
N LYS A 274 -16.39 -8.76 -8.33
CA LYS A 274 -16.01 -9.85 -9.22
C LYS A 274 -14.66 -10.49 -8.87
N ASN A 275 -13.80 -9.77 -8.16
CA ASN A 275 -12.49 -10.27 -7.78
C ASN A 275 -12.26 -10.19 -6.26
N PRO A 276 -12.71 -11.20 -5.52
CA PRO A 276 -12.62 -11.21 -4.06
C PRO A 276 -11.19 -11.37 -3.52
N ALA A 277 -10.21 -11.64 -4.38
CA ALA A 277 -8.82 -11.76 -3.97
C ALA A 277 -8.29 -10.49 -3.31
N PHE A 278 -8.66 -9.32 -3.83
CA PHE A 278 -8.24 -8.05 -3.25
C PHE A 278 -8.84 -7.81 -1.85
N ALA A 279 -10.12 -8.13 -1.67
CA ALA A 279 -10.75 -8.06 -0.35
C ALA A 279 -10.09 -9.06 0.63
N ARG A 280 -9.71 -10.26 0.18
CA ARG A 280 -8.94 -11.22 0.99
C ARG A 280 -7.56 -10.69 1.38
N PHE A 281 -6.85 -10.05 0.45
CA PHE A 281 -5.58 -9.39 0.74
C PHE A 281 -5.75 -8.31 1.82
N LEU A 282 -6.70 -7.39 1.65
CA LEU A 282 -6.98 -6.36 2.65
C LEU A 282 -7.31 -6.96 4.02
N THR A 283 -8.15 -7.99 4.06
CA THR A 283 -8.52 -8.67 5.31
C THR A 283 -7.34 -9.36 5.98
N SER A 284 -6.37 -9.87 5.20
CA SER A 284 -5.16 -10.51 5.74
C SER A 284 -4.24 -9.52 6.50
N LEU A 285 -4.34 -8.24 6.19
CA LEU A 285 -3.58 -7.18 6.87
C LEU A 285 -4.23 -6.74 8.20
N GLY A 286 -5.48 -7.16 8.45
CA GLY A 286 -6.26 -6.77 9.63
C GLY A 286 -7.34 -5.73 9.32
N THR A 287 -7.84 -5.06 10.35
CA THR A 287 -8.86 -4.00 10.21
C THR A 287 -8.19 -2.66 9.94
N PRO A 288 -8.43 -2.03 8.76
CA PRO A 288 -7.83 -0.74 8.42
C PRO A 288 -8.49 0.45 9.09
N ASP A 289 -7.77 1.57 9.15
CA ASP A 289 -8.41 2.87 9.03
C ASP A 289 -8.61 3.15 7.54
N THR A 290 -9.75 3.72 7.16
CA THR A 290 -10.04 4.00 5.76
C THR A 290 -10.02 5.51 5.51
N LEU A 291 -9.26 5.91 4.49
CA LEU A 291 -9.25 7.28 3.98
C LEU A 291 -10.01 7.33 2.65
N VAL A 292 -11.01 8.19 2.55
CA VAL A 292 -11.67 8.49 1.28
C VAL A 292 -11.58 9.99 1.03
N LYS A 293 -10.77 10.35 0.06
CA LYS A 293 -10.55 11.75 -0.33
C LYS A 293 -10.69 11.88 -1.84
N SER A 294 -11.45 12.86 -2.25
CA SER A 294 -11.71 13.15 -3.67
C SER A 294 -12.25 11.94 -4.44
N GLY A 295 -13.12 11.16 -3.79
CA GLY A 295 -13.74 9.95 -4.34
C GLY A 295 -14.74 10.21 -5.47
N SER A 296 -14.87 11.47 -5.91
CA SER A 296 -15.74 11.92 -7.01
C SER A 296 -17.17 11.38 -6.91
N PHE A 297 -17.68 11.21 -5.67
CA PHE A 297 -18.99 10.64 -5.37
C PHE A 297 -19.21 9.21 -5.91
N LEU A 298 -18.14 8.49 -6.29
CA LEU A 298 -18.26 7.13 -6.82
C LEU A 298 -18.91 6.18 -5.81
N LEU A 299 -18.65 6.38 -4.52
CA LEU A 299 -19.26 5.58 -3.45
C LEU A 299 -20.77 5.83 -3.26
N HIS A 300 -21.37 6.80 -3.99
CA HIS A 300 -22.81 7.03 -4.03
C HIS A 300 -23.52 6.12 -5.04
N TRP A 301 -22.80 5.57 -6.02
CA TRP A 301 -23.37 4.79 -7.11
C TRP A 301 -23.47 3.30 -6.75
N GLN A 302 -24.48 2.62 -7.36
CA GLN A 302 -24.69 1.18 -7.15
C GLN A 302 -23.50 0.32 -7.56
N MET A 303 -22.77 0.72 -8.58
CA MET A 303 -21.58 0.00 -9.05
C MET A 303 -20.48 -0.13 -7.98
N CYS A 304 -20.48 0.74 -6.97
CA CYS A 304 -19.52 0.68 -5.84
C CYS A 304 -20.14 0.08 -4.56
N ASN A 305 -21.29 -0.58 -4.64
CA ASN A 305 -21.96 -1.17 -3.47
C ASN A 305 -21.05 -2.13 -2.70
N ALA A 306 -20.31 -2.99 -3.39
CA ALA A 306 -19.44 -3.98 -2.76
C ALA A 306 -18.27 -3.31 -2.02
N LEU A 307 -17.65 -2.30 -2.65
CA LEU A 307 -16.59 -1.51 -2.00
C LEU A 307 -17.12 -0.74 -0.78
N ARG A 308 -18.26 -0.06 -0.93
CA ARG A 308 -18.91 0.66 0.18
C ARG A 308 -19.24 -0.27 1.34
N LYS A 309 -19.82 -1.44 1.05
CA LYS A 309 -20.10 -2.47 2.05
C LYS A 309 -18.82 -2.92 2.76
N TYR A 310 -17.76 -3.19 2.00
CA TYR A 310 -16.48 -3.58 2.59
C TYR A 310 -15.94 -2.51 3.55
N ILE A 311 -15.94 -1.24 3.15
CA ILE A 311 -15.53 -0.12 4.00
C ILE A 311 -16.34 -0.09 5.30
N LEU A 312 -17.67 -0.15 5.19
CA LEU A 312 -18.58 -0.08 6.35
C LEU A 312 -18.47 -1.30 7.29
N GLU A 313 -18.08 -2.46 6.80
CA GLU A 313 -17.99 -3.68 7.60
C GLU A 313 -16.59 -3.94 8.18
N ASN A 314 -15.56 -3.37 7.56
CA ASN A 314 -14.18 -3.73 7.89
C ASN A 314 -13.30 -2.56 8.31
N SER A 315 -13.79 -1.33 8.38
CA SER A 315 -12.97 -0.20 8.84
C SER A 315 -13.09 0.02 10.34
N ASN A 316 -11.97 0.32 10.98
CA ASN A 316 -11.93 0.77 12.37
C ASN A 316 -12.42 2.23 12.48
N MET A 317 -11.99 3.07 11.54
CA MET A 317 -12.35 4.47 11.38
C MET A 317 -12.48 4.80 9.90
N VAL A 318 -13.37 5.73 9.56
CA VAL A 318 -13.46 6.30 8.21
C VAL A 318 -13.19 7.81 8.30
N LEU A 319 -12.08 8.23 7.73
CA LEU A 319 -11.77 9.64 7.48
C LEU A 319 -12.13 9.96 6.03
N GLN A 320 -13.00 10.91 5.82
CA GLN A 320 -13.45 11.23 4.45
C GLN A 320 -13.77 12.71 4.26
N ASP A 321 -13.78 13.15 3.00
CA ASP A 321 -14.41 14.40 2.58
C ASP A 321 -15.88 14.15 2.19
N ASP A 322 -16.55 15.18 1.67
CA ASP A 322 -17.97 15.13 1.26
C ASP A 322 -18.22 14.20 0.06
N THR A 323 -17.17 13.82 -0.68
CA THR A 323 -17.26 12.92 -1.83
C THR A 323 -17.21 11.43 -1.46
N GLY A 324 -17.07 11.13 -0.17
CA GLY A 324 -16.92 9.79 0.38
C GLY A 324 -18.21 8.96 0.43
N VAL A 325 -18.31 8.09 1.42
CA VAL A 325 -19.51 7.26 1.68
C VAL A 325 -20.65 8.15 2.16
N PRO A 326 -21.86 8.08 1.56
CA PRO A 326 -23.00 8.87 2.02
C PRO A 326 -23.34 8.58 3.48
N TYR A 327 -23.64 9.61 4.26
CA TYR A 327 -23.97 9.50 5.69
C TYR A 327 -25.09 8.52 5.99
N ALA A 328 -26.09 8.43 5.11
CA ALA A 328 -27.23 7.51 5.27
C ALA A 328 -26.83 6.05 5.43
N TYR A 329 -25.61 5.66 5.04
CA TYR A 329 -25.14 4.30 5.19
C TYR A 329 -24.48 4.01 6.54
N PHE A 330 -24.14 5.03 7.32
CA PHE A 330 -23.59 4.86 8.67
C PHE A 330 -24.72 4.71 9.70
N THR A 331 -25.56 3.69 9.51
CA THR A 331 -26.79 3.49 10.28
C THR A 331 -26.60 2.79 11.62
N LYS A 332 -25.47 2.09 11.79
CA LYS A 332 -25.14 1.42 13.06
C LYS A 332 -24.43 2.39 13.98
N GLY A 333 -24.85 2.51 15.23
CA GLY A 333 -24.14 3.31 16.22
C GLY A 333 -22.70 2.84 16.45
N GLY A 334 -21.83 3.76 16.90
CA GLY A 334 -20.42 3.43 17.22
C GLY A 334 -19.40 3.66 16.09
N TRP A 335 -19.81 4.23 14.95
CA TRP A 335 -18.87 4.63 13.92
C TRP A 335 -18.02 5.82 14.34
N ASP A 336 -16.71 5.71 14.15
CA ASP A 336 -15.78 6.84 14.21
C ASP A 336 -15.59 7.40 12.80
N ILE A 337 -16.43 8.39 12.46
CA ILE A 337 -16.39 9.10 11.18
C ILE A 337 -15.74 10.45 11.42
N ARG A 338 -14.68 10.72 10.69
CA ARG A 338 -14.02 12.02 10.70
C ARG A 338 -14.12 12.65 9.33
N LEU A 339 -14.43 13.93 9.33
CA LEU A 339 -14.60 14.74 8.13
C LEU A 339 -13.52 15.78 8.06
N PHE A 340 -13.04 15.98 6.85
CA PHE A 340 -12.22 17.12 6.48
C PHE A 340 -12.78 17.78 5.22
N GLY A 341 -12.54 19.08 5.05
CA GLY A 341 -12.98 19.88 3.92
C GLY A 341 -12.64 21.34 4.12
#